data_0a5deef00a8d2ce280b6ce51b5a03a45
#
_entry.id   0a5deef00a8d2ce280b6ce51b5a03a45
#
_cell.length_a   1.000
_cell.length_b   1.000
_cell.length_c   1.000
_cell.angle_alpha   90.00
_cell.angle_beta   90.00
_cell.angle_gamma   90.00
#
_symmetry.space_group_name_H-M   'P 1'
#
loop_
_entity.id
_entity.type
_entity.pdbx_description
1 polymer ?
#
loop_
_entity_poly.entity_id
_entity_poly.type
_entity_poly.pdbx_seq_one_letter_code
_entity_poly.pdbx_strand_id
1 'polypeptide(L)'
;ITDSLVGSEMCIRDSYKASHINHPSAVWARTSVTNYIWLYKLFEKLCDEYTFRYGKIHSTDALLRGLLMTPPTKIKEGGLTTMPQAMPDHCKKSDSVDAYRTYYIQEKKRFAKWTKRDVPEWFEAA
;
A
#
# COMPACT_ATOMS: atom_id res chain seq x y z
N ILE A 1 -11.85 4.75 -1.85
CA ILE A 1 -12.12 4.32 -0.50
C ILE A 1 -13.35 4.99 0.02
N THR A 2 -14.22 4.21 0.52
CA THR A 2 -15.47 4.70 1.03
C THR A 2 -15.41 4.94 2.52
N ASP A 3 -16.45 5.53 3.05
CA ASP A 3 -16.62 5.75 4.47
C ASP A 3 -16.50 4.48 5.28
N SER A 4 -16.73 3.33 4.67
CA SER A 4 -16.60 2.04 5.33
C SER A 4 -15.17 1.69 5.72
N LEU A 5 -14.18 2.35 5.14
CA LEU A 5 -12.77 2.11 5.47
C LEU A 5 -12.24 3.03 6.54
N VAL A 6 -13.00 4.02 6.96
CA VAL A 6 -12.48 5.06 7.83
C VAL A 6 -13.30 5.17 9.09
N GLY A 7 -12.62 5.30 10.22
CA GLY A 7 -13.29 5.48 11.50
C GLY A 7 -13.95 6.84 11.63
N SER A 8 -13.47 7.83 10.89
CA SER A 8 -14.04 9.17 10.90
C SER A 8 -14.25 9.67 9.48
N GLU A 9 -15.48 9.66 9.06
CA GLU A 9 -15.91 10.11 7.75
C GLU A 9 -15.56 11.58 7.51
N MET A 10 -15.70 12.43 8.51
CA MET A 10 -15.43 13.85 8.39
C MET A 10 -13.97 14.15 8.09
N CYS A 11 -13.05 13.46 8.76
CA CYS A 11 -11.61 13.67 8.54
C CYS A 11 -11.21 13.27 7.14
N ILE A 12 -11.79 12.22 6.59
CA ILE A 12 -11.48 11.74 5.25
C ILE A 12 -12.05 12.68 4.19
N ARG A 13 -13.23 13.21 4.41
CA ARG A 13 -13.83 14.16 3.46
C ARG A 13 -12.97 15.39 3.26
N ASP A 14 -12.33 15.86 4.33
CA ASP A 14 -11.50 17.06 4.27
C ASP A 14 -10.11 16.76 3.69
N SER A 15 -9.73 15.47 3.59
CA SER A 15 -8.43 15.06 3.06
C SER A 15 -8.49 14.70 1.59
N TYR A 16 -9.13 13.60 1.27
CA TYR A 16 -9.16 13.03 -0.07
C TYR A 16 -10.53 12.49 -0.40
N LYS A 17 -10.89 12.58 -1.67
CA LYS A 17 -12.12 11.96 -2.16
C LYS A 17 -11.91 10.45 -2.31
N ALA A 18 -12.96 9.69 -2.09
CA ALA A 18 -12.95 8.26 -2.37
C ALA A 18 -12.73 8.04 -3.87
N SER A 19 -11.78 7.17 -4.21
CA SER A 19 -11.50 6.82 -5.59
C SER A 19 -11.04 5.37 -5.66
N HIS A 20 -11.15 4.77 -6.84
CA HIS A 20 -10.71 3.39 -7.06
C HIS A 20 -11.28 2.40 -6.03
N ILE A 21 -12.55 2.57 -5.67
CA ILE A 21 -13.21 1.78 -4.63
C ILE A 21 -13.15 0.29 -4.95
N ASN A 22 -13.27 -0.07 -6.22
CA ASN A 22 -13.25 -1.46 -6.66
C ASN A 22 -11.89 -1.95 -7.13
N HIS A 23 -10.84 -1.17 -6.92
CA HIS A 23 -9.48 -1.64 -7.23
C HIS A 23 -9.19 -2.90 -6.39
N PRO A 24 -8.58 -3.94 -6.99
CA PRO A 24 -8.33 -5.20 -6.26
C PRO A 24 -7.63 -5.00 -4.92
N SER A 25 -6.66 -4.12 -4.84
CA SER A 25 -5.93 -3.85 -3.59
C SER A 25 -6.82 -3.17 -2.55
N ALA A 26 -7.73 -2.29 -2.96
CA ALA A 26 -8.66 -1.65 -2.06
C ALA A 26 -9.67 -2.68 -1.50
N VAL A 27 -10.18 -3.55 -2.36
CA VAL A 27 -11.07 -4.64 -1.94
C VAL A 27 -10.34 -5.57 -0.97
N TRP A 28 -9.09 -5.92 -1.27
CA TRP A 28 -8.27 -6.77 -0.42
C TRP A 28 -8.09 -6.15 0.97
N ALA A 29 -7.81 -4.84 1.03
CA ALA A 29 -7.58 -4.15 2.30
C ALA A 29 -8.78 -4.20 3.23
N ARG A 30 -10.00 -4.20 2.68
CA ARG A 30 -11.22 -4.23 3.50
C ARG A 30 -11.85 -5.62 3.63
N THR A 31 -11.18 -6.65 3.12
CA THR A 31 -11.68 -8.03 3.20
C THR A 31 -11.53 -8.59 4.61
N SER A 32 -10.46 -8.26 5.32
CA SER A 32 -10.26 -8.69 6.70
C SER A 32 -9.47 -7.66 7.50
N VAL A 33 -9.61 -7.72 8.82
CA VAL A 33 -8.86 -6.84 9.72
C VAL A 33 -7.36 -7.10 9.57
N THR A 34 -6.95 -8.35 9.40
CA THR A 34 -5.52 -8.68 9.23
C THR A 34 -4.95 -8.07 7.96
N ASN A 35 -5.71 -8.09 6.85
CA ASN A 35 -5.30 -7.44 5.61
C ASN A 35 -5.14 -5.93 5.82
N TYR A 36 -6.08 -5.31 6.49
CA TYR A 36 -6.03 -3.88 6.79
C TYR A 36 -4.80 -3.52 7.61
N ILE A 37 -4.53 -4.28 8.67
CA ILE A 37 -3.39 -4.03 9.55
C ILE A 37 -2.08 -4.21 8.78
N TRP A 38 -1.99 -5.22 7.93
CA TRP A 38 -0.81 -5.43 7.08
C TRP A 38 -0.54 -4.22 6.19
N LEU A 39 -1.59 -3.74 5.53
CA LEU A 39 -1.49 -2.56 4.66
C LEU A 39 -1.13 -1.32 5.45
N TYR A 40 -1.69 -1.15 6.65
CA TYR A 40 -1.34 -0.02 7.50
C TYR A 40 0.14 -0.04 7.88
N LYS A 41 0.68 -1.22 8.21
CA LYS A 41 2.11 -1.35 8.53
C LYS A 41 2.98 -1.01 7.33
N LEU A 42 2.57 -1.40 6.14
CA LEU A 42 3.26 -1.00 4.91
C LEU A 42 3.22 0.52 4.74
N PHE A 43 2.08 1.13 4.98
CA PHE A 43 1.92 2.57 4.93
C PHE A 43 2.86 3.28 5.91
N GLU A 44 2.96 2.81 7.14
CA GLU A 44 3.89 3.37 8.11
C GLU A 44 5.33 3.30 7.61
N LYS A 45 5.74 2.15 7.12
CA LYS A 45 7.10 1.95 6.59
C LYS A 45 7.37 2.85 5.39
N LEU A 46 6.38 3.00 4.53
CA LEU A 46 6.50 3.87 3.35
C LEU A 46 6.62 5.34 3.77
N CYS A 47 5.88 5.77 4.76
CA CYS A 47 5.98 7.13 5.30
C CYS A 47 7.36 7.40 5.92
N ASP A 48 7.87 6.44 6.69
CA ASP A 48 9.19 6.55 7.30
C ASP A 48 10.28 6.60 6.23
N GLU A 49 10.13 5.79 5.18
CA GLU A 49 11.09 5.76 4.07
C GLU A 49 11.06 7.08 3.29
N TYR A 50 9.88 7.65 3.08
CA TYR A 50 9.75 8.94 2.42
C TYR A 50 10.49 10.03 3.20
N THR A 51 10.30 10.07 4.51
CA THR A 51 10.98 11.05 5.37
C THR A 51 12.49 10.84 5.34
N PHE A 52 12.94 9.58 5.37
CA PHE A 52 14.37 9.27 5.28
C PHE A 52 14.98 9.76 3.97
N ARG A 53 14.30 9.51 2.85
CA ARG A 53 14.83 9.84 1.51
C ARG A 53 14.81 11.33 1.21
N TYR A 54 13.76 12.02 1.62
CA TYR A 54 13.52 13.40 1.19
C TYR A 54 13.62 14.43 2.31
N GLY A 55 13.80 14.03 3.55
CA GLY A 55 13.97 14.93 4.68
C GLY A 55 12.74 15.75 5.04
N LYS A 56 11.57 15.30 4.64
CA LYS A 56 10.31 15.99 4.95
C LYS A 56 9.19 14.97 5.18
N ILE A 57 8.12 15.39 5.82
CA ILE A 57 6.97 14.54 6.13
C ILE A 57 5.96 14.64 4.99
N HIS A 58 5.58 13.49 4.45
CA HIS A 58 4.55 13.45 3.40
C HIS A 58 3.21 13.92 3.98
N SER A 59 2.42 14.64 3.19
CA SER A 59 1.13 15.18 3.65
C SER A 59 0.17 14.08 4.14
N THR A 60 0.13 12.94 3.47
CA THR A 60 -0.71 11.82 3.89
C THR A 60 -0.28 11.28 5.25
N ASP A 61 1.03 11.22 5.52
CA ASP A 61 1.55 10.81 6.82
C ASP A 61 1.07 11.77 7.92
N ALA A 62 1.24 13.07 7.70
CA ALA A 62 0.85 14.08 8.67
C ALA A 62 -0.66 14.03 8.99
N LEU A 63 -1.49 13.77 7.97
CA LEU A 63 -2.94 13.78 8.11
C LEU A 63 -3.51 12.46 8.63
N LEU A 64 -3.00 11.34 8.17
CA LEU A 64 -3.72 10.07 8.27
C LEU A 64 -3.03 8.99 9.11
N ARG A 65 -1.76 9.12 9.46
CA ARG A 65 -1.07 8.04 10.18
C ARG A 65 -1.82 7.63 11.45
N GLY A 66 -2.16 8.58 12.30
CA GLY A 66 -2.87 8.28 13.53
C GLY A 66 -4.31 7.85 13.33
N LEU A 67 -4.97 8.43 12.32
CA LEU A 67 -6.36 8.14 12.03
C LEU A 67 -6.56 6.72 11.52
N LEU A 68 -5.66 6.26 10.65
CA LEU A 68 -5.77 4.94 10.03
C LEU A 68 -5.27 3.80 10.90
N MET A 69 -4.63 4.10 12.02
CA MET A 69 -4.06 3.09 12.92
C MET A 69 -5.11 2.11 13.44
N THR A 70 -6.33 2.56 13.66
CA THR A 70 -7.43 1.72 14.13
C THR A 70 -8.27 1.25 12.95
N PRO A 71 -8.43 -0.07 12.75
CA PRO A 71 -9.27 -0.58 11.66
C PRO A 71 -10.70 -0.09 11.79
N PRO A 72 -11.38 0.19 10.66
CA PRO A 72 -12.81 0.50 10.68
C PRO A 72 -13.63 -0.67 11.22
N THR A 73 -14.70 -0.35 11.95
CA THR A 73 -15.51 -1.37 12.61
C THR A 73 -16.28 -2.27 11.64
N LYS A 74 -16.50 -1.82 10.42
CA LYS A 74 -17.23 -2.57 9.40
C LYS A 74 -16.42 -3.65 8.72
N ILE A 75 -15.11 -3.68 8.90
CA ILE A 75 -14.26 -4.71 8.33
C ILE A 75 -14.35 -5.96 9.18
N LYS A 76 -14.56 -7.10 8.53
CA LYS A 76 -14.70 -8.40 9.23
C LYS A 76 -13.36 -8.84 9.79
N GLU A 77 -13.42 -9.50 10.94
CA GLU A 77 -12.25 -10.21 11.46
C GLU A 77 -11.93 -11.37 10.51
N GLY A 78 -10.65 -11.65 10.37
CA GLY A 78 -10.19 -12.71 9.51
C GLY A 78 -8.68 -12.68 9.37
N GLY A 79 -8.12 -13.77 8.86
CA GLY A 79 -6.69 -13.89 8.64
C GLY A 79 -6.22 -13.18 7.38
N LEU A 80 -4.91 -13.18 7.19
CA LEU A 80 -4.30 -12.64 6.00
C LEU A 80 -4.66 -13.48 4.78
N THR A 81 -5.13 -12.84 3.73
CA THR A 81 -5.44 -13.52 2.47
C THR A 81 -4.37 -13.19 1.42
N THR A 82 -4.37 -13.93 0.32
CA THR A 82 -3.41 -13.70 -0.76
C THR A 82 -3.62 -12.31 -1.36
N MET A 83 -2.52 -11.55 -1.45
CA MET A 83 -2.56 -10.22 -2.04
C MET A 83 -2.83 -10.31 -3.54
N PRO A 84 -3.77 -9.51 -4.07
CA PRO A 84 -4.03 -9.50 -5.51
C PRO A 84 -2.85 -8.92 -6.28
N GLN A 85 -2.70 -9.39 -7.51
CA GLN A 85 -1.61 -8.95 -8.39
C GLN A 85 -2.18 -8.02 -9.46
N ALA A 86 -2.17 -6.72 -9.18
CA ALA A 86 -2.67 -5.70 -10.10
C ALA A 86 -1.55 -5.32 -11.09
N MET A 87 -1.35 -6.18 -12.09
CA MET A 87 -0.26 -6.04 -13.07
C MET A 87 -0.59 -6.80 -14.34
N PRO A 88 0.16 -6.56 -15.44
CA PRO A 88 -0.01 -7.37 -16.64
C PRO A 88 0.22 -8.86 -16.39
N ASP A 89 -0.50 -9.71 -17.11
CA ASP A 89 -0.48 -11.15 -16.87
C ASP A 89 0.91 -11.77 -16.97
N HIS A 90 1.78 -11.25 -17.83
CA HIS A 90 3.13 -11.79 -17.98
C HIS A 90 4.02 -11.58 -16.76
N CYS A 91 3.63 -10.69 -15.85
CA CYS A 91 4.35 -10.45 -14.60
C CYS A 91 3.83 -11.30 -13.44
N LYS A 92 2.63 -11.86 -13.57
CA LYS A 92 1.98 -12.59 -12.48
C LYS A 92 2.70 -13.88 -12.15
N LYS A 93 2.82 -14.17 -10.87
CA LYS A 93 3.46 -15.38 -10.32
C LYS A 93 2.57 -15.98 -9.25
N SER A 94 2.89 -17.19 -8.81
CA SER A 94 2.17 -17.82 -7.69
C SER A 94 2.38 -17.08 -6.38
N ASP A 95 3.57 -16.51 -6.16
CA ASP A 95 3.86 -15.68 -5.00
C ASP A 95 3.74 -14.20 -5.36
N SER A 96 2.95 -13.45 -4.58
CA SER A 96 2.70 -12.03 -4.84
C SER A 96 3.97 -11.18 -4.76
N VAL A 97 4.88 -11.49 -3.84
CA VAL A 97 6.15 -10.75 -3.73
C VAL A 97 6.98 -10.93 -5.00
N ASP A 98 7.10 -12.17 -5.48
CA ASP A 98 7.82 -12.44 -6.73
C ASP A 98 7.15 -11.76 -7.92
N ALA A 99 5.82 -11.73 -7.94
CA ALA A 99 5.07 -11.08 -9.00
C ALA A 99 5.35 -9.57 -9.03
N TYR A 100 5.33 -8.91 -7.89
CA TYR A 100 5.60 -7.48 -7.82
C TYR A 100 7.06 -7.14 -8.13
N ARG A 101 8.00 -7.99 -7.72
CA ARG A 101 9.40 -7.82 -8.09
C ARG A 101 9.59 -7.94 -9.60
N THR A 102 8.96 -8.93 -10.22
CA THR A 102 8.97 -9.10 -11.68
C THR A 102 8.37 -7.91 -12.38
N TYR A 103 7.25 -7.42 -11.88
CA TYR A 103 6.59 -6.24 -12.44
C TYR A 103 7.51 -5.01 -12.41
N TYR A 104 8.20 -4.78 -11.29
CA TYR A 104 9.13 -3.68 -11.18
C TYR A 104 10.30 -3.80 -12.14
N ILE A 105 10.85 -5.01 -12.28
CA ILE A 105 11.98 -5.27 -13.19
C ILE A 105 11.57 -5.04 -14.64
N GLN A 106 10.42 -5.56 -15.05
CA GLN A 106 10.00 -5.55 -16.45
C GLN A 106 9.33 -4.25 -16.86
N GLU A 107 8.53 -3.65 -16.00
CA GLU A 107 7.69 -2.52 -16.38
C GLU A 107 8.08 -1.20 -15.73
N LYS A 108 8.81 -1.22 -14.62
CA LYS A 108 9.13 -0.03 -13.84
C LYS A 108 10.61 0.30 -13.79
N LYS A 109 11.46 -0.48 -14.46
CA LYS A 109 12.91 -0.31 -14.38
C LYS A 109 13.37 1.12 -14.73
N ARG A 110 12.79 1.71 -15.74
CA ARG A 110 13.15 3.06 -16.19
C ARG A 110 12.76 4.16 -15.19
N PHE A 111 11.82 3.90 -14.30
CA PHE A 111 11.35 4.85 -13.27
C PHE A 111 11.94 4.58 -11.91
N ALA A 112 12.41 3.36 -11.67
CA ALA A 112 12.81 2.93 -10.34
C ALA A 112 14.10 3.62 -9.92
N LYS A 113 14.08 4.24 -8.74
CA LYS A 113 15.21 4.97 -8.19
C LYS A 113 15.22 4.84 -6.68
N TRP A 114 16.37 4.50 -6.14
CA TRP A 114 16.53 4.33 -4.70
C TRP A 114 17.40 5.46 -4.13
N THR A 115 16.75 6.59 -3.80
CA THR A 115 17.42 7.74 -3.19
C THR A 115 17.85 7.38 -1.77
N LYS A 116 19.13 7.58 -1.44
CA LYS A 116 19.74 7.31 -0.12
C LYS A 116 19.68 5.83 0.31
N ARG A 117 19.39 4.92 -0.61
CA ARG A 117 19.37 3.49 -0.36
C ARG A 117 20.10 2.77 -1.47
N ASP A 118 20.72 1.65 -1.14
CA ASP A 118 21.29 0.78 -2.16
C ASP A 118 20.16 0.13 -2.96
N VAL A 119 20.42 -0.11 -4.23
CA VAL A 119 19.49 -0.84 -5.08
C VAL A 119 19.37 -2.27 -4.54
N PRO A 120 18.14 -2.81 -4.36
CA PRO A 120 17.99 -4.18 -3.89
C PRO A 120 18.64 -5.19 -4.83
N GLU A 121 19.22 -6.24 -4.25
CA GLU A 121 19.87 -7.29 -5.04
C GLU A 121 18.99 -7.89 -6.11
N TRP A 122 17.73 -8.16 -5.77
CA TRP A 122 16.78 -8.76 -6.70
C TRP A 122 16.52 -7.89 -7.92
N PHE A 123 16.66 -6.59 -7.78
CA PHE A 123 16.48 -5.64 -8.89
C PHE A 123 17.77 -5.46 -9.69
N GLU A 124 18.89 -5.34 -8.99
CA GLU A 124 20.20 -5.12 -9.60
C GLU A 124 20.67 -6.33 -10.42
N ALA A 125 20.37 -7.55 -9.95
CA ALA A 125 20.75 -8.77 -10.62
C ALA A 125 19.95 -9.09 -11.88
N ALA A 126 18.90 -8.34 -12.16
CA ALA A 126 17.99 -8.62 -13.27
C ALA A 126 18.46 -8.00 -14.60
#